data_5f5cfb6312244441dbc035047597742c
#
_entry.id   5f5cfb6312244441dbc035047597742c
#
_cell.length_a   1.000
_cell.length_b   1.000
_cell.length_c   1.000
_cell.angle_alpha   90.00
_cell.angle_beta   90.00
_cell.angle_gamma   90.00
#
_symmetry.space_group_name_H-M   'P 1'
#
loop_
_entity.id
_entity.type
_entity.pdbx_description
1 polymer ?
#
loop_
_entity_poly.entity_id
_entity_poly.type
_entity_poly.pdbx_seq_one_letter_code
_entity_poly.pdbx_strand_id
1 'polypeptide(L)'
;ERAVKERLSQAEADNLMPHDLINSKPISSAIREFFGSSQLSQFMDQTNPLSEITHKRRVSALGPGGLTRERAGFEVRDVHSTHYGRVCPIETPEGPNIGLISSLCVHAKVNKMGFIETPYRKVDNGKVKKEGIIFLTAEEEDTHNIAQANVKLSGSGEITDEKIKARFEGDFPVVEPKEVRFMDVAPNQIVSIAASMIPFLEHDDANRALMGSNMQRQAVPLLRPEAPIVGTGLEGKIALDSRTLILAEGKGVVDYVDAKKIVVRYEISEEEQVVRFENEFKTYNLVKFRRTNQDTCINLSPLVRKGDKIVKGQPLVQGYGTADGELAL
;
A
#
# COMPACT_ATOMS: atom_id res chain seq x y z
N GLU A 1 -21.24 21.13 -19.33
CA GLU A 1 -21.38 22.48 -19.93
C GLU A 1 -22.36 22.45 -21.08
N ARG A 2 -22.17 21.61 -22.12
CA ARG A 2 -23.04 21.53 -23.29
C ARG A 2 -24.50 21.23 -22.93
N ALA A 3 -24.76 20.25 -22.07
CA ALA A 3 -26.09 19.89 -21.61
C ALA A 3 -26.78 21.00 -20.79
N VAL A 4 -26.00 21.81 -20.05
CA VAL A 4 -26.54 22.97 -19.34
C VAL A 4 -26.92 24.08 -20.31
N LYS A 5 -26.10 24.35 -21.33
CA LYS A 5 -26.39 25.33 -22.39
C LYS A 5 -27.67 24.95 -23.18
N GLU A 6 -27.80 23.67 -23.55
CA GLU A 6 -28.99 23.16 -24.24
C GLU A 6 -30.27 23.33 -23.40
N ARG A 7 -30.20 23.04 -22.08
CA ARG A 7 -31.35 23.25 -21.19
C ARG A 7 -31.72 24.73 -21.00
N LEU A 8 -30.69 25.58 -20.83
CA LEU A 8 -30.90 27.04 -20.75
C LEU A 8 -31.58 27.62 -22.01
N SER A 9 -31.24 27.09 -23.18
CA SER A 9 -31.86 27.55 -24.45
C SER A 9 -33.28 27.04 -24.65
N GLN A 10 -33.71 25.99 -23.98
CA GLN A 10 -35.04 25.37 -24.12
C GLN A 10 -36.04 25.79 -23.05
N ALA A 11 -35.60 26.40 -21.96
CA ALA A 11 -36.44 26.74 -20.83
C ALA A 11 -36.53 28.25 -20.61
N GLU A 12 -37.69 28.71 -20.14
CA GLU A 12 -37.87 30.09 -19.70
C GLU A 12 -37.08 30.34 -18.42
N ALA A 13 -36.18 31.32 -18.46
CA ALA A 13 -35.15 31.54 -17.44
C ALA A 13 -35.69 31.88 -16.03
N ASP A 14 -36.94 32.34 -15.94
CA ASP A 14 -37.47 32.91 -14.70
C ASP A 14 -37.88 31.90 -13.62
N ASN A 15 -37.98 30.59 -13.93
CA ASN A 15 -38.45 29.56 -13.01
C ASN A 15 -37.46 28.38 -12.81
N LEU A 16 -36.20 28.47 -13.28
CA LEU A 16 -35.24 27.40 -13.23
C LEU A 16 -34.40 27.44 -11.94
N MET A 17 -34.43 26.35 -11.19
CA MET A 17 -33.51 26.15 -10.08
C MET A 17 -32.18 25.56 -10.59
N PRO A 18 -31.04 25.83 -9.93
CA PRO A 18 -29.75 25.32 -10.36
C PRO A 18 -29.67 23.78 -10.48
N HIS A 19 -30.42 23.03 -9.67
CA HIS A 19 -30.47 21.57 -9.73
C HIS A 19 -31.23 21.06 -10.98
N ASP A 20 -32.12 21.83 -11.55
CA ASP A 20 -32.85 21.46 -12.79
C ASP A 20 -31.95 21.56 -14.01
N LEU A 21 -30.95 22.43 -13.98
CA LEU A 21 -29.96 22.61 -15.04
C LEU A 21 -28.92 21.50 -15.08
N ILE A 22 -28.65 20.90 -13.93
CA ILE A 22 -27.59 19.87 -13.79
C ILE A 22 -28.16 18.51 -14.16
N ASN A 23 -27.62 17.91 -15.22
CA ASN A 23 -27.93 16.54 -15.58
C ASN A 23 -26.81 15.58 -15.06
N SER A 24 -27.13 14.76 -14.07
CA SER A 24 -26.19 13.78 -13.51
C SER A 24 -26.04 12.50 -14.35
N LYS A 25 -26.96 12.26 -15.31
CA LYS A 25 -26.96 11.03 -16.12
C LYS A 25 -25.67 10.80 -16.92
N PRO A 26 -25.08 11.80 -17.63
CA PRO A 26 -23.82 11.60 -18.36
C PRO A 26 -22.65 11.20 -17.43
N ILE A 27 -22.58 11.81 -16.26
CA ILE A 27 -21.54 11.49 -15.26
C ILE A 27 -21.75 10.06 -14.73
N SER A 28 -22.97 9.74 -14.32
CA SER A 28 -23.31 8.39 -13.84
C SER A 28 -23.09 7.31 -14.91
N SER A 29 -23.38 7.64 -16.18
CA SER A 29 -23.15 6.73 -17.31
C SER A 29 -21.65 6.48 -17.54
N ALA A 30 -20.83 7.54 -17.53
CA ALA A 30 -19.38 7.42 -17.69
C ALA A 30 -18.73 6.63 -16.54
N ILE A 31 -19.20 6.83 -15.30
CA ILE A 31 -18.73 6.06 -14.14
C ILE A 31 -19.11 4.57 -14.28
N ARG A 32 -20.35 4.27 -14.66
CA ARG A 32 -20.80 2.90 -14.88
C ARG A 32 -20.06 2.21 -16.03
N GLU A 33 -19.79 2.93 -17.12
CA GLU A 33 -18.99 2.44 -18.24
C GLU A 33 -17.57 2.10 -17.81
N PHE A 34 -16.92 2.99 -17.03
CA PHE A 34 -15.58 2.73 -16.51
C PHE A 34 -15.55 1.48 -15.63
N PHE A 35 -16.41 1.37 -14.61
CA PHE A 35 -16.42 0.22 -13.72
C PHE A 35 -16.93 -1.07 -14.36
N GLY A 36 -17.74 -1.01 -15.39
CA GLY A 36 -18.32 -2.19 -16.04
C GLY A 36 -17.54 -2.74 -17.23
N SER A 37 -16.79 -1.90 -17.95
CA SER A 37 -16.17 -2.29 -19.22
C SER A 37 -14.67 -1.94 -19.34
N SER A 38 -14.11 -1.15 -18.44
CA SER A 38 -12.70 -0.79 -18.50
C SER A 38 -11.79 -1.97 -18.19
N GLN A 39 -10.73 -2.13 -18.97
CA GLN A 39 -9.69 -3.15 -18.74
C GLN A 39 -8.94 -2.95 -17.40
N LEU A 40 -8.91 -1.73 -16.88
CA LEU A 40 -8.25 -1.39 -15.61
C LEU A 40 -9.15 -1.64 -14.39
N SER A 41 -10.47 -1.71 -14.59
CA SER A 41 -11.42 -2.11 -13.55
C SER A 41 -11.54 -3.63 -13.56
N GLN A 42 -10.89 -4.28 -12.59
CA GLN A 42 -10.78 -5.73 -12.52
C GLN A 42 -11.48 -6.26 -11.27
N PHE A 43 -11.89 -7.52 -11.36
CA PHE A 43 -12.39 -8.25 -10.21
C PHE A 43 -11.25 -8.45 -9.21
N MET A 44 -11.43 -8.02 -7.96
CA MET A 44 -10.37 -8.02 -6.97
C MET A 44 -9.92 -9.45 -6.65
N ASP A 45 -8.61 -9.67 -6.71
CA ASP A 45 -7.98 -10.89 -6.20
C ASP A 45 -8.03 -10.87 -4.67
N GLN A 46 -8.80 -11.80 -4.11
CA GLN A 46 -9.19 -11.84 -2.70
C GLN A 46 -8.92 -13.21 -2.07
N THR A 47 -7.89 -13.91 -2.52
CA THR A 47 -7.51 -15.21 -1.97
C THR A 47 -7.07 -15.07 -0.51
N ASN A 48 -6.25 -14.06 -0.22
CA ASN A 48 -5.75 -13.73 1.10
C ASN A 48 -5.54 -12.21 1.23
N PRO A 49 -5.29 -11.66 2.43
CA PRO A 49 -5.08 -10.22 2.60
C PRO A 49 -3.93 -9.65 1.77
N LEU A 50 -2.85 -10.41 1.58
CA LEU A 50 -1.71 -10.00 0.77
C LEU A 50 -2.09 -9.85 -0.71
N SER A 51 -2.89 -10.76 -1.27
CA SER A 51 -3.35 -10.68 -2.65
C SER A 51 -4.21 -9.44 -2.91
N GLU A 52 -5.03 -9.04 -1.95
CA GLU A 52 -5.83 -7.81 -2.02
C GLU A 52 -4.93 -6.57 -2.11
N ILE A 53 -3.93 -6.45 -1.22
CA ILE A 53 -3.01 -5.30 -1.19
C ILE A 53 -2.19 -5.25 -2.47
N THR A 54 -1.63 -6.36 -2.90
CA THR A 54 -0.80 -6.40 -4.11
C THR A 54 -1.60 -6.09 -5.36
N HIS A 55 -2.86 -6.52 -5.45
CA HIS A 55 -3.74 -6.14 -6.55
C HIS A 55 -4.03 -4.65 -6.59
N LYS A 56 -4.27 -4.02 -5.44
CA LYS A 56 -4.51 -2.56 -5.34
C LYS A 56 -3.28 -1.72 -5.67
N ARG A 57 -2.08 -2.27 -5.48
CA ARG A 57 -0.79 -1.60 -5.77
C ARG A 57 -0.18 -2.01 -7.11
N ARG A 58 -0.93 -2.68 -7.96
CA ARG A 58 -0.47 -3.13 -9.27
C ARG A 58 -0.41 -1.96 -10.26
N VAL A 59 0.65 -1.95 -11.05
CA VAL A 59 0.87 -1.00 -12.15
C VAL A 59 0.87 -1.78 -13.45
N SER A 60 0.05 -1.36 -14.42
CA SER A 60 -0.06 -2.02 -15.72
C SER A 60 0.33 -1.06 -16.84
N ALA A 61 1.16 -1.53 -17.78
CA ALA A 61 1.45 -0.83 -19.01
C ALA A 61 0.36 -1.02 -20.09
N LEU A 62 -0.59 -1.93 -19.83
CA LEU A 62 -1.71 -2.25 -20.72
C LEU A 62 -2.90 -1.35 -20.46
N GLY A 63 -3.81 -1.24 -21.42
CA GLY A 63 -5.07 -0.54 -21.26
C GLY A 63 -5.22 0.67 -22.16
N PRO A 64 -6.28 1.49 -21.96
CA PRO A 64 -6.53 2.69 -22.76
C PRO A 64 -5.36 3.68 -22.66
N GLY A 65 -4.79 4.05 -23.81
CA GLY A 65 -3.60 4.92 -23.89
C GLY A 65 -2.27 4.23 -23.61
N GLY A 66 -2.27 2.93 -23.29
CA GLY A 66 -1.08 2.12 -23.05
C GLY A 66 -0.70 1.22 -24.22
N LEU A 67 0.11 0.21 -23.90
CA LEU A 67 0.63 -0.75 -24.88
C LEU A 67 -0.34 -1.92 -25.08
N THR A 68 -0.20 -2.60 -26.22
CA THR A 68 -0.78 -3.92 -26.46
C THR A 68 0.31 -4.99 -26.30
N ARG A 69 -0.06 -6.20 -25.90
CA ARG A 69 0.89 -7.31 -25.68
C ARG A 69 1.77 -7.59 -26.90
N GLU A 70 1.17 -7.53 -28.10
CA GLU A 70 1.85 -7.84 -29.36
C GLU A 70 2.85 -6.75 -29.77
N ARG A 71 2.62 -5.51 -29.35
CA ARG A 71 3.50 -4.38 -29.65
C ARG A 71 4.59 -4.14 -28.60
N ALA A 72 4.52 -4.84 -27.47
CA ALA A 72 5.48 -4.70 -26.39
C ALA A 72 6.76 -5.50 -26.70
N GLY A 73 7.83 -4.81 -27.11
CA GLY A 73 9.17 -5.37 -27.27
C GLY A 73 9.86 -5.65 -25.92
N PHE A 74 11.13 -6.08 -26.00
CA PHE A 74 11.93 -6.34 -24.80
C PHE A 74 12.23 -5.06 -24.02
N GLU A 75 12.48 -3.93 -24.68
CA GLU A 75 12.84 -2.66 -24.04
C GLU A 75 11.84 -2.18 -22.98
N VAL A 76 10.53 -2.33 -23.26
CA VAL A 76 9.47 -1.92 -22.32
C VAL A 76 9.22 -2.93 -21.19
N ARG A 77 9.81 -4.12 -21.29
CA ARG A 77 9.70 -5.20 -20.29
C ARG A 77 10.91 -5.24 -19.35
N ASP A 78 11.99 -4.59 -19.73
CA ASP A 78 13.23 -4.56 -18.97
C ASP A 78 13.14 -3.62 -17.76
N VAL A 79 14.01 -3.86 -16.80
CA VAL A 79 14.15 -3.01 -15.61
C VAL A 79 15.04 -1.82 -15.96
N HIS A 80 14.55 -0.62 -15.73
CA HIS A 80 15.28 0.62 -15.93
C HIS A 80 15.78 1.21 -14.61
N SER A 81 16.84 2.00 -14.61
CA SER A 81 17.40 2.65 -13.40
C SER A 81 16.36 3.50 -12.66
N THR A 82 15.44 4.15 -13.38
CA THR A 82 14.34 4.94 -12.81
C THR A 82 13.30 4.14 -12.04
N HIS A 83 13.32 2.80 -12.15
CA HIS A 83 12.44 1.92 -11.37
C HIS A 83 12.85 1.83 -9.89
N TYR A 84 14.08 2.22 -9.58
CA TYR A 84 14.60 2.11 -8.21
C TYR A 84 13.69 2.79 -7.18
N GLY A 85 13.26 2.03 -6.18
CA GLY A 85 12.37 2.51 -5.12
C GLY A 85 10.92 2.82 -5.57
N ARG A 86 10.60 2.69 -6.86
CA ARG A 86 9.28 3.01 -7.45
C ARG A 86 8.53 1.76 -7.89
N VAL A 87 9.16 0.96 -8.74
CA VAL A 87 8.58 -0.26 -9.29
C VAL A 87 9.47 -1.43 -8.93
N CYS A 88 8.88 -2.49 -8.39
CA CYS A 88 9.62 -3.69 -7.98
C CYS A 88 10.23 -4.40 -9.20
N PRO A 89 11.54 -4.70 -9.19
CA PRO A 89 12.19 -5.41 -10.29
C PRO A 89 11.92 -6.91 -10.28
N ILE A 90 11.39 -7.46 -9.16
CA ILE A 90 11.21 -8.90 -8.96
C ILE A 90 9.75 -9.30 -9.21
N GLU A 91 8.78 -8.57 -8.64
CA GLU A 91 7.37 -8.96 -8.70
C GLU A 91 6.75 -8.61 -10.05
N THR A 92 6.59 -9.60 -10.91
CA THR A 92 5.91 -9.51 -12.21
C THR A 92 5.25 -10.86 -12.50
N PRO A 93 4.17 -10.94 -13.30
CA PRO A 93 3.62 -12.22 -13.73
C PRO A 93 4.62 -13.02 -14.59
N GLU A 94 4.50 -14.32 -14.54
CA GLU A 94 5.18 -15.22 -15.47
C GLU A 94 4.37 -15.36 -16.76
N GLY A 95 5.03 -15.41 -17.91
CA GLY A 95 4.38 -15.61 -19.21
C GLY A 95 4.24 -14.33 -20.05
N PRO A 96 3.19 -14.18 -20.88
CA PRO A 96 3.12 -13.13 -21.92
C PRO A 96 3.06 -11.70 -21.36
N ASN A 97 2.68 -11.53 -20.10
CA ASN A 97 2.59 -10.23 -19.43
C ASN A 97 3.83 -9.86 -18.61
N ILE A 98 4.92 -10.63 -18.72
CA ILE A 98 6.16 -10.34 -17.99
C ILE A 98 6.66 -8.92 -18.30
N GLY A 99 7.00 -8.16 -17.25
CA GLY A 99 7.46 -6.78 -17.36
C GLY A 99 6.38 -5.74 -17.71
N LEU A 100 5.20 -6.14 -18.19
CA LEU A 100 4.09 -5.23 -18.52
C LEU A 100 3.16 -4.98 -17.32
N ILE A 101 3.14 -5.90 -16.37
CA ILE A 101 2.41 -5.78 -15.12
C ILE A 101 3.43 -5.86 -14.00
N SER A 102 3.48 -4.83 -13.18
CA SER A 102 4.43 -4.69 -12.08
C SER A 102 3.72 -4.26 -10.81
N SER A 103 4.43 -4.23 -9.70
CA SER A 103 3.93 -3.75 -8.42
C SER A 103 4.74 -2.56 -7.92
N LEU A 104 4.07 -1.63 -7.23
CA LEU A 104 4.74 -0.53 -6.55
C LEU A 104 5.64 -1.03 -5.42
N CYS A 105 6.80 -0.42 -5.26
CA CYS A 105 7.67 -0.64 -4.11
C CYS A 105 6.98 -0.27 -2.79
N VAL A 106 7.46 -0.83 -1.67
CA VAL A 106 6.84 -0.68 -0.33
C VAL A 106 6.56 0.78 0.02
N HIS A 107 7.53 1.67 -0.18
CA HIS A 107 7.43 3.08 0.20
C HIS A 107 7.04 4.02 -0.94
N ALA A 108 6.84 3.50 -2.16
CA ALA A 108 6.46 4.31 -3.31
C ALA A 108 5.06 4.92 -3.17
N LYS A 109 4.92 6.16 -3.61
CA LYS A 109 3.67 6.91 -3.69
C LYS A 109 3.48 7.48 -5.08
N VAL A 110 2.24 7.75 -5.45
CA VAL A 110 1.88 8.45 -6.68
C VAL A 110 1.52 9.89 -6.31
N ASN A 111 2.16 10.85 -6.95
CA ASN A 111 1.89 12.27 -6.73
C ASN A 111 0.59 12.72 -7.42
N LYS A 112 0.20 13.98 -7.22
CA LYS A 112 -1.02 14.55 -7.81
C LYS A 112 -1.00 14.63 -9.33
N MET A 113 0.19 14.61 -9.94
CA MET A 113 0.40 14.65 -11.39
C MET A 113 0.46 13.24 -12.01
N GLY A 114 0.48 12.17 -11.20
CA GLY A 114 0.53 10.79 -11.65
C GLY A 114 1.93 10.18 -11.71
N PHE A 115 2.99 10.91 -11.31
CA PHE A 115 4.34 10.36 -11.23
C PHE A 115 4.55 9.56 -9.95
N ILE A 116 5.38 8.51 -10.03
CA ILE A 116 5.74 7.69 -8.87
C ILE A 116 6.94 8.33 -8.19
N GLU A 117 6.81 8.58 -6.90
CA GLU A 117 7.84 9.15 -6.03
C GLU A 117 8.29 8.13 -4.98
N THR A 118 9.56 8.24 -4.58
CA THR A 118 10.16 7.42 -3.52
C THR A 118 10.74 8.30 -2.42
N PRO A 119 10.71 7.87 -1.14
CA PRO A 119 11.17 8.67 -0.03
C PRO A 119 12.68 8.59 0.15
N TYR A 120 13.29 9.71 0.51
CA TYR A 120 14.70 9.85 0.86
C TYR A 120 14.89 10.64 2.14
N ARG A 121 15.97 10.36 2.87
CA ARG A 121 16.45 11.17 3.99
C ARG A 121 17.41 12.23 3.45
N LYS A 122 17.27 13.46 3.93
CA LYS A 122 18.17 14.55 3.57
C LYS A 122 19.49 14.40 4.30
N VAL A 123 20.60 14.61 3.56
CA VAL A 123 21.97 14.61 4.09
C VAL A 123 22.57 16.01 3.89
N ASP A 124 23.10 16.60 4.95
CA ASP A 124 23.79 17.87 4.91
C ASP A 124 25.23 17.66 5.42
N ASN A 125 26.22 17.93 4.60
CA ASN A 125 27.66 17.80 4.92
C ASN A 125 28.03 16.45 5.58
N GLY A 126 27.49 15.35 5.06
CA GLY A 126 27.74 14.00 5.57
C GLY A 126 26.94 13.62 6.83
N LYS A 127 26.00 14.48 7.28
CA LYS A 127 25.12 14.20 8.41
C LYS A 127 23.68 14.00 7.95
N VAL A 128 23.12 12.83 8.28
CA VAL A 128 21.74 12.46 7.96
C VAL A 128 20.78 13.14 8.94
N LYS A 129 19.81 13.88 8.44
CA LYS A 129 18.75 14.47 9.27
C LYS A 129 17.77 13.39 9.71
N LYS A 130 17.44 13.39 11.01
CA LYS A 130 16.43 12.47 11.58
C LYS A 130 15.02 12.83 11.16
N GLU A 131 14.75 14.11 10.91
CA GLU A 131 13.47 14.66 10.49
C GLU A 131 13.55 15.16 9.06
N GLY A 132 12.48 15.02 8.29
CA GLY A 132 12.39 15.50 6.91
C GLY A 132 12.64 14.43 5.86
N ILE A 133 11.71 13.46 5.77
CA ILE A 133 11.63 12.57 4.61
C ILE A 133 11.08 13.38 3.44
N ILE A 134 11.80 13.37 2.33
CA ILE A 134 11.42 14.04 1.08
C ILE A 134 11.10 12.98 0.05
N PHE A 135 10.01 13.17 -0.68
CA PHE A 135 9.67 12.31 -1.81
C PHE A 135 10.20 12.96 -3.09
N LEU A 136 10.94 12.20 -3.89
CA LEU A 136 11.53 12.64 -5.15
C LEU A 136 10.99 11.82 -6.31
N THR A 137 10.76 12.50 -7.43
CA THR A 137 10.53 11.88 -8.74
C THR A 137 11.83 11.37 -9.32
N ALA A 138 11.79 10.58 -10.40
CA ALA A 138 13.01 10.05 -11.02
C ALA A 138 13.90 11.16 -11.63
N GLU A 139 13.27 12.19 -12.21
CA GLU A 139 13.96 13.34 -12.77
C GLU A 139 14.72 14.17 -11.73
N GLU A 140 14.08 14.41 -10.57
CA GLU A 140 14.71 15.11 -9.45
C GLU A 140 15.86 14.30 -8.85
N GLU A 141 15.70 12.96 -8.81
CA GLU A 141 16.70 12.04 -8.28
C GLU A 141 18.00 12.06 -9.09
N ASP A 142 17.91 12.07 -10.42
CA ASP A 142 19.06 12.01 -11.32
C ASP A 142 20.03 13.20 -11.15
N THR A 143 19.57 14.30 -10.58
CA THR A 143 20.41 15.49 -10.32
C THR A 143 21.23 15.41 -9.04
N HIS A 144 21.10 14.34 -8.24
CA HIS A 144 21.70 14.27 -6.91
C HIS A 144 22.43 12.95 -6.64
N ASN A 145 23.54 13.05 -5.87
CA ASN A 145 24.21 11.87 -5.32
C ASN A 145 23.40 11.32 -4.15
N ILE A 146 22.99 10.05 -4.25
CA ILE A 146 22.15 9.35 -3.27
C ILE A 146 22.93 8.20 -2.67
N ALA A 147 23.09 8.19 -1.34
CA ALA A 147 23.72 7.10 -0.62
C ALA A 147 22.74 5.96 -0.35
N GLN A 148 23.26 4.73 -0.34
CA GLN A 148 22.47 3.54 0.03
C GLN A 148 22.17 3.50 1.54
N ALA A 149 21.08 2.83 1.91
CA ALA A 149 20.64 2.71 3.30
C ALA A 149 21.60 1.91 4.21
N ASN A 150 22.50 1.11 3.62
CA ASN A 150 23.45 0.25 4.34
C ASN A 150 24.75 0.97 4.75
N VAL A 151 24.92 2.24 4.41
CA VAL A 151 26.07 3.05 4.80
C VAL A 151 26.14 3.17 6.34
N LYS A 152 27.32 3.00 6.90
CA LYS A 152 27.55 3.07 8.35
C LYS A 152 27.36 4.49 8.86
N LEU A 153 26.49 4.61 9.85
CA LEU A 153 26.21 5.89 10.52
C LEU A 153 26.73 5.84 11.98
N SER A 154 27.29 6.95 12.42
CA SER A 154 27.56 7.18 13.82
C SER A 154 26.26 7.37 14.62
N GLY A 155 26.30 7.24 15.95
CA GLY A 155 25.15 7.55 16.82
C GLY A 155 24.61 8.97 16.67
N SER A 156 25.45 9.92 16.19
CA SER A 156 25.07 11.29 15.83
C SER A 156 24.39 11.43 14.45
N GLY A 157 24.37 10.34 13.65
CA GLY A 157 23.83 10.33 12.30
C GLY A 157 24.83 10.80 11.21
N GLU A 158 26.12 10.83 11.55
CA GLU A 158 27.18 11.16 10.60
C GLU A 158 27.68 9.91 9.87
N ILE A 159 27.98 10.05 8.57
CA ILE A 159 28.56 8.98 7.77
C ILE A 159 30.01 8.77 8.21
N THR A 160 30.37 7.55 8.60
CA THR A 160 31.69 7.24 9.16
C THR A 160 32.73 6.86 8.13
N ASP A 161 32.32 6.40 6.96
CA ASP A 161 33.21 5.94 5.90
C ASP A 161 33.77 7.15 5.12
N GLU A 162 35.07 7.15 4.81
CA GLU A 162 35.72 8.23 4.06
C GLU A 162 35.22 8.35 2.63
N LYS A 163 34.88 7.21 2.02
CA LYS A 163 34.35 7.09 0.66
C LYS A 163 33.20 6.12 0.63
N ILE A 164 32.13 6.49 -0.04
CA ILE A 164 30.91 5.70 -0.17
C ILE A 164 30.47 5.57 -1.62
N LYS A 165 29.83 4.44 -1.93
CA LYS A 165 29.15 4.30 -3.23
C LYS A 165 27.83 5.07 -3.17
N ALA A 166 27.67 6.02 -4.08
CA ALA A 166 26.43 6.74 -4.29
C ALA A 166 25.82 6.34 -5.63
N ARG A 167 24.53 6.58 -5.81
CA ARG A 167 23.83 6.45 -7.08
C ARG A 167 23.71 7.85 -7.68
N PHE A 168 24.06 7.98 -8.97
CA PHE A 168 23.97 9.20 -9.75
C PHE A 168 23.74 8.86 -11.22
N GLU A 169 22.68 9.37 -11.84
CA GLU A 169 22.32 9.14 -13.26
C GLU A 169 22.38 7.67 -13.72
N GLY A 170 22.00 6.75 -12.84
CA GLY A 170 22.02 5.30 -13.09
C GLY A 170 23.37 4.61 -12.89
N ASP A 171 24.45 5.35 -12.63
CA ASP A 171 25.78 4.85 -12.29
C ASP A 171 26.03 4.83 -10.77
N PHE A 172 27.10 4.17 -10.35
CA PHE A 172 27.50 4.03 -8.95
C PHE A 172 28.89 4.63 -8.67
N PRO A 173 29.05 5.96 -8.75
CA PRO A 173 30.31 6.61 -8.42
C PRO A 173 30.67 6.45 -6.95
N VAL A 174 31.98 6.48 -6.67
CA VAL A 174 32.53 6.54 -5.32
C VAL A 174 32.76 8.01 -4.97
N VAL A 175 32.02 8.52 -4.00
CA VAL A 175 32.00 9.94 -3.63
C VAL A 175 32.37 10.15 -2.17
N GLU A 176 32.75 11.38 -1.81
CA GLU A 176 32.92 11.77 -0.41
C GLU A 176 31.57 12.02 0.26
N PRO A 177 31.42 11.78 1.60
CA PRO A 177 30.19 12.01 2.32
C PRO A 177 29.60 13.40 2.19
N LYS A 178 30.45 14.42 1.94
CA LYS A 178 30.02 15.82 1.75
C LYS A 178 29.28 16.08 0.45
N GLU A 179 29.52 15.25 -0.56
CA GLU A 179 28.89 15.36 -1.88
C GLU A 179 27.51 14.71 -1.93
N VAL A 180 27.18 13.90 -0.92
CA VAL A 180 25.89 13.23 -0.80
C VAL A 180 24.82 14.19 -0.34
N ARG A 181 23.70 14.23 -1.06
CA ARG A 181 22.54 15.06 -0.75
C ARG A 181 21.40 14.31 -0.10
N PHE A 182 21.21 13.06 -0.49
CA PHE A 182 20.14 12.20 -0.03
C PHE A 182 20.65 10.80 0.31
N MET A 183 19.89 10.09 1.13
CA MET A 183 20.14 8.71 1.52
C MET A 183 18.85 7.92 1.48
N ASP A 184 18.91 6.67 1.05
CA ASP A 184 17.77 5.74 1.08
C ASP A 184 17.23 5.58 2.51
N VAL A 185 15.90 5.43 2.64
CA VAL A 185 15.26 5.29 3.95
C VAL A 185 15.52 3.91 4.55
N ALA A 186 15.40 2.87 3.73
CA ALA A 186 15.57 1.48 4.16
C ALA A 186 15.99 0.59 2.98
N PRO A 187 16.69 -0.54 3.23
CA PRO A 187 17.11 -1.46 2.15
C PRO A 187 15.95 -2.10 1.39
N ASN A 188 14.81 -2.34 2.05
CA ASN A 188 13.61 -2.93 1.44
C ASN A 188 12.82 -1.94 0.55
N GLN A 189 13.31 -0.72 0.40
CA GLN A 189 12.70 0.31 -0.44
C GLN A 189 12.58 -0.11 -1.91
N ILE A 190 13.47 -0.97 -2.39
CA ILE A 190 13.56 -1.39 -3.80
C ILE A 190 12.57 -2.48 -4.20
N VAL A 191 11.94 -3.15 -3.25
CA VAL A 191 11.06 -4.29 -3.49
C VAL A 191 9.61 -3.98 -3.16
N SER A 192 8.70 -4.75 -3.74
CA SER A 192 7.26 -4.70 -3.44
C SER A 192 6.93 -5.31 -2.07
N ILE A 193 5.68 -5.17 -1.65
CA ILE A 193 5.21 -5.72 -0.38
C ILE A 193 5.36 -7.25 -0.36
N ALA A 194 4.95 -7.96 -1.41
CA ALA A 194 5.06 -9.42 -1.45
C ALA A 194 6.52 -9.88 -1.44
N ALA A 195 7.38 -9.26 -2.23
CA ALA A 195 8.81 -9.59 -2.25
C ALA A 195 9.51 -9.26 -0.91
N SER A 196 9.10 -8.19 -0.24
CA SER A 196 9.69 -7.78 1.06
C SER A 196 9.33 -8.72 2.21
N MET A 197 8.36 -9.60 2.04
CA MET A 197 7.98 -10.63 3.02
C MET A 197 8.77 -11.92 2.88
N ILE A 198 9.62 -12.06 1.86
CA ILE A 198 10.48 -13.24 1.69
C ILE A 198 11.67 -13.11 2.66
N PRO A 199 11.80 -14.00 3.66
CA PRO A 199 12.96 -13.98 4.55
C PRO A 199 14.23 -14.29 3.77
N PHE A 200 15.33 -13.61 4.09
CA PHE A 200 16.64 -13.80 3.44
C PHE A 200 16.61 -13.60 1.92
N LEU A 201 15.79 -12.68 1.44
CA LEU A 201 15.63 -12.39 0.02
C LEU A 201 16.95 -12.11 -0.70
N GLU A 202 17.92 -11.49 -0.01
CA GLU A 202 19.25 -11.16 -0.54
C GLU A 202 20.09 -12.40 -0.91
N HIS A 203 19.74 -13.57 -0.43
CA HIS A 203 20.41 -14.85 -0.71
C HIS A 203 19.72 -15.64 -1.83
N ASP A 204 18.56 -15.21 -2.28
CA ASP A 204 17.78 -15.89 -3.30
C ASP A 204 18.09 -15.34 -4.70
N ASP A 205 18.06 -16.22 -5.70
CA ASP A 205 18.06 -15.82 -7.09
C ASP A 205 16.76 -15.06 -7.45
N ALA A 206 16.89 -14.02 -8.29
CA ALA A 206 15.76 -13.17 -8.67
C ALA A 206 14.58 -13.96 -9.28
N ASN A 207 14.87 -14.99 -10.09
CA ASN A 207 13.83 -15.84 -10.70
C ASN A 207 13.04 -16.62 -9.63
N ARG A 208 13.75 -17.12 -8.61
CA ARG A 208 13.09 -17.85 -7.50
C ARG A 208 12.31 -16.92 -6.58
N ALA A 209 12.82 -15.73 -6.33
CA ALA A 209 12.11 -14.68 -5.59
C ALA A 209 10.82 -14.24 -6.32
N LEU A 210 10.87 -14.12 -7.66
CA LEU A 210 9.69 -13.85 -8.48
C LEU A 210 8.62 -14.94 -8.31
N MET A 211 9.00 -16.20 -8.45
CA MET A 211 8.09 -17.33 -8.25
C MET A 211 7.51 -17.33 -6.83
N GLY A 212 8.35 -17.16 -5.81
CA GLY A 212 7.96 -17.12 -4.40
C GLY A 212 6.98 -16.00 -4.09
N SER A 213 7.21 -14.78 -4.58
CA SER A 213 6.30 -13.65 -4.38
C SER A 213 4.94 -13.89 -5.04
N ASN A 214 4.92 -14.51 -6.23
CA ASN A 214 3.69 -14.90 -6.91
C ASN A 214 2.93 -16.00 -6.14
N MET A 215 3.64 -17.00 -5.58
CA MET A 215 3.02 -18.09 -4.80
C MET A 215 2.43 -17.59 -3.48
N GLN A 216 3.06 -16.65 -2.77
CA GLN A 216 2.49 -16.06 -1.55
C GLN A 216 1.09 -15.49 -1.77
N ARG A 217 0.84 -14.89 -2.93
CA ARG A 217 -0.50 -14.35 -3.27
C ARG A 217 -1.56 -15.42 -3.50
N GLN A 218 -1.15 -16.65 -3.78
CA GLN A 218 -2.04 -17.79 -4.04
C GLN A 218 -2.31 -18.63 -2.79
N ALA A 219 -1.65 -18.33 -1.67
CA ALA A 219 -1.81 -19.08 -0.43
C ALA A 219 -3.25 -18.98 0.10
N VAL A 220 -3.86 -20.12 0.37
CA VAL A 220 -5.21 -20.20 0.94
C VAL A 220 -5.12 -20.03 2.46
N PRO A 221 -5.86 -19.08 3.05
CA PRO A 221 -5.88 -18.88 4.50
C PRO A 221 -6.37 -20.12 5.22
N LEU A 222 -5.64 -20.54 6.26
CA LEU A 222 -6.04 -21.66 7.10
C LEU A 222 -7.19 -21.27 8.02
N LEU A 223 -7.96 -22.25 8.46
CA LEU A 223 -9.03 -22.04 9.45
C LEU A 223 -8.48 -21.59 10.81
N ARG A 224 -7.31 -22.08 11.18
CA ARG A 224 -6.52 -21.64 12.33
C ARG A 224 -5.13 -21.24 11.82
N PRO A 225 -4.95 -19.97 11.48
CA PRO A 225 -3.65 -19.50 11.02
C PRO A 225 -2.68 -19.43 12.19
N GLU A 226 -1.39 -19.65 11.90
CA GLU A 226 -0.28 -19.51 12.84
C GLU A 226 0.69 -18.45 12.32
N ALA A 227 1.18 -17.59 13.22
CA ALA A 227 2.17 -16.58 12.85
C ALA A 227 3.49 -17.27 12.41
N PRO A 228 4.18 -16.72 11.40
CA PRO A 228 5.42 -17.31 10.91
C PRO A 228 6.51 -17.25 11.98
N ILE A 229 7.26 -18.35 12.16
CA ILE A 229 8.37 -18.42 13.12
C ILE A 229 9.53 -17.52 12.66
N VAL A 230 9.78 -17.48 11.35
CA VAL A 230 10.76 -16.60 10.72
C VAL A 230 10.03 -15.58 9.88
N GLY A 231 10.13 -14.31 10.23
CA GLY A 231 9.48 -13.20 9.55
C GLY A 231 10.44 -12.06 9.24
N THR A 232 9.96 -11.09 8.48
CA THR A 232 10.72 -9.90 8.07
C THR A 232 10.41 -8.68 8.94
N GLY A 233 9.42 -8.78 9.83
CA GLY A 233 8.93 -7.67 10.67
C GLY A 233 7.92 -6.75 9.98
N LEU A 234 7.54 -7.01 8.73
CA LEU A 234 6.52 -6.27 8.00
C LEU A 234 5.12 -6.88 8.14
N GLU A 235 5.02 -8.11 8.60
CA GLU A 235 3.78 -8.89 8.70
C GLU A 235 2.72 -8.17 9.52
N GLY A 236 3.08 -7.63 10.68
CA GLY A 236 2.16 -6.87 11.53
C GLY A 236 1.66 -5.60 10.85
N LYS A 237 2.55 -4.85 10.19
CA LYS A 237 2.16 -3.64 9.47
C LYS A 237 1.25 -3.95 8.29
N ILE A 238 1.54 -4.99 7.53
CA ILE A 238 0.72 -5.41 6.38
C ILE A 238 -0.66 -5.85 6.85
N ALA A 239 -0.75 -6.61 7.95
CA ALA A 239 -2.02 -7.01 8.53
C ALA A 239 -2.88 -5.79 8.96
N LEU A 240 -2.26 -4.76 9.55
CA LEU A 240 -2.92 -3.52 9.92
C LEU A 240 -3.40 -2.73 8.68
N ASP A 241 -2.52 -2.53 7.70
CA ASP A 241 -2.79 -1.73 6.51
C ASP A 241 -3.78 -2.41 5.55
N SER A 242 -3.90 -3.74 5.58
CA SER A 242 -4.93 -4.49 4.83
C SER A 242 -6.36 -4.21 5.28
N ARG A 243 -6.53 -3.63 6.48
CA ARG A 243 -7.82 -3.41 7.14
C ARG A 243 -8.63 -4.70 7.36
N THR A 244 -7.98 -5.84 7.34
CA THR A 244 -8.60 -7.14 7.70
C THR A 244 -8.83 -7.22 9.19
N LEU A 245 -7.95 -6.58 9.97
CA LEU A 245 -8.05 -6.49 11.41
C LEU A 245 -8.98 -5.33 11.83
N ILE A 246 -9.80 -5.59 12.82
CA ILE A 246 -10.55 -4.55 13.53
C ILE A 246 -9.68 -4.06 14.68
N LEU A 247 -9.37 -2.77 14.68
CA LEU A 247 -8.51 -2.12 15.67
C LEU A 247 -9.31 -1.31 16.66
N ALA A 248 -8.82 -1.21 17.89
CA ALA A 248 -9.33 -0.30 18.88
C ALA A 248 -9.05 1.16 18.48
N GLU A 249 -10.05 2.02 18.49
CA GLU A 249 -9.94 3.43 18.09
C GLU A 249 -9.40 4.33 19.20
N GLY A 250 -9.53 3.90 20.45
CA GLY A 250 -9.11 4.63 21.64
C GLY A 250 -8.75 3.73 22.81
N LYS A 251 -8.52 4.33 23.95
CA LYS A 251 -8.43 3.61 25.21
C LYS A 251 -9.84 3.26 25.71
N GLY A 252 -9.99 2.07 26.28
CA GLY A 252 -11.29 1.64 26.77
C GLY A 252 -11.25 0.27 27.44
N VAL A 253 -12.44 -0.25 27.74
CA VAL A 253 -12.66 -1.56 28.34
C VAL A 253 -13.66 -2.34 27.50
N VAL A 254 -13.39 -3.61 27.30
CA VAL A 254 -14.29 -4.52 26.60
C VAL A 254 -15.45 -4.90 27.53
N ASP A 255 -16.66 -4.46 27.18
CA ASP A 255 -17.85 -4.70 27.98
C ASP A 255 -18.52 -6.04 27.66
N TYR A 256 -18.59 -6.39 26.37
CA TYR A 256 -19.22 -7.61 25.91
C TYR A 256 -18.48 -8.22 24.73
N VAL A 257 -18.33 -9.55 24.73
CA VAL A 257 -17.73 -10.31 23.62
C VAL A 257 -18.54 -11.57 23.38
N ASP A 258 -18.87 -11.81 22.12
CA ASP A 258 -19.34 -13.10 21.63
C ASP A 258 -18.71 -13.44 20.28
N ALA A 259 -19.08 -14.56 19.69
CA ALA A 259 -18.55 -14.98 18.38
C ALA A 259 -18.94 -14.03 17.23
N LYS A 260 -19.94 -13.17 17.38
CA LYS A 260 -20.49 -12.31 16.33
C LYS A 260 -20.21 -10.82 16.53
N LYS A 261 -20.01 -10.38 17.78
CA LYS A 261 -19.82 -8.97 18.09
C LYS A 261 -18.92 -8.74 19.30
N ILE A 262 -18.24 -7.61 19.29
CA ILE A 262 -17.47 -7.07 20.40
C ILE A 262 -18.06 -5.70 20.73
N VAL A 263 -18.36 -5.43 21.99
CA VAL A 263 -18.78 -4.13 22.48
C VAL A 263 -17.69 -3.55 23.36
N VAL A 264 -17.20 -2.40 22.99
CA VAL A 264 -16.15 -1.68 23.71
C VAL A 264 -16.72 -0.39 24.26
N ARG A 265 -16.43 -0.10 25.52
CA ARG A 265 -16.67 1.18 26.15
C ARG A 265 -15.37 1.98 26.14
N TYR A 266 -15.34 3.07 25.36
CA TYR A 266 -14.19 3.94 25.25
C TYR A 266 -14.17 5.02 26.34
N GLU A 267 -12.98 5.38 26.79
CA GLU A 267 -12.74 6.53 27.64
C GLU A 267 -12.76 7.78 26.76
N ILE A 268 -13.86 8.54 26.76
CA ILE A 268 -14.05 9.76 25.97
C ILE A 268 -13.94 10.94 26.93
N SER A 269 -13.15 11.96 26.60
CA SER A 269 -13.10 13.21 27.37
C SER A 269 -14.41 13.99 27.20
N GLU A 270 -14.79 14.81 28.18
CA GLU A 270 -16.01 15.62 28.12
C GLU A 270 -16.02 16.56 26.91
N GLU A 271 -14.84 17.09 26.49
CA GLU A 271 -14.68 17.92 25.31
C GLU A 271 -14.94 17.15 24.01
N GLU A 272 -14.50 15.88 23.92
CA GLU A 272 -14.74 15.02 22.76
C GLU A 272 -16.19 14.56 22.66
N GLN A 273 -16.88 14.35 23.77
CA GLN A 273 -18.31 14.00 23.79
C GLN A 273 -19.18 15.09 23.16
N VAL A 274 -18.88 16.36 23.43
CA VAL A 274 -19.64 17.50 22.88
C VAL A 274 -19.41 17.67 21.37
N VAL A 275 -18.19 17.35 20.89
CA VAL A 275 -17.83 17.53 19.48
C VAL A 275 -18.29 16.38 18.59
N ARG A 276 -18.23 15.15 19.08
CA ARG A 276 -18.46 13.95 18.24
C ARG A 276 -19.89 13.43 18.24
N PHE A 277 -20.72 13.75 19.22
CA PHE A 277 -22.06 13.15 19.41
C PHE A 277 -22.05 11.61 19.40
N GLU A 278 -20.89 10.98 19.65
CA GLU A 278 -20.73 9.52 19.63
C GLU A 278 -21.00 8.95 21.04
N ASN A 279 -21.64 7.79 21.07
CA ASN A 279 -21.85 7.05 22.30
C ASN A 279 -20.52 6.49 22.82
N GLU A 280 -20.36 6.40 24.15
CA GLU A 280 -19.20 5.74 24.79
C GLU A 280 -19.04 4.28 24.35
N PHE A 281 -20.14 3.63 23.96
CA PHE A 281 -20.18 2.25 23.53
C PHE A 281 -20.11 2.13 22.01
N LYS A 282 -19.11 1.40 21.52
CA LYS A 282 -18.99 1.04 20.11
C LYS A 282 -19.09 -0.46 19.92
N THR A 283 -19.99 -0.86 19.01
CA THR A 283 -20.20 -2.26 18.66
C THR A 283 -19.51 -2.62 17.37
N TYR A 284 -18.65 -3.61 17.40
CA TYR A 284 -17.96 -4.18 16.25
C TYR A 284 -18.60 -5.52 15.88
N ASN A 285 -19.21 -5.60 14.69
CA ASN A 285 -19.77 -6.83 14.18
C ASN A 285 -18.71 -7.64 13.44
N LEU A 286 -18.56 -8.92 13.82
CA LEU A 286 -17.57 -9.81 13.23
C LEU A 286 -18.13 -10.52 12.01
N VAL A 287 -17.36 -10.50 10.92
CA VAL A 287 -17.69 -11.24 9.70
C VAL A 287 -17.51 -12.72 9.96
N LYS A 288 -18.55 -13.53 9.71
CA LYS A 288 -18.54 -14.97 9.91
C LYS A 288 -18.81 -15.69 8.59
N PHE A 289 -17.90 -16.58 8.21
CA PHE A 289 -18.03 -17.53 7.07
C PHE A 289 -18.49 -16.86 5.77
N ARG A 290 -17.96 -15.64 5.48
CA ARG A 290 -18.26 -14.96 4.24
C ARG A 290 -17.33 -15.46 3.12
N ARG A 291 -17.91 -15.82 2.00
CA ARG A 291 -17.18 -16.20 0.79
C ARG A 291 -16.47 -14.99 0.17
N THR A 292 -15.23 -15.18 -0.27
CA THR A 292 -14.48 -14.22 -1.09
C THR A 292 -14.69 -14.45 -2.58
N ASN A 293 -14.12 -13.59 -3.40
CA ASN A 293 -14.19 -13.71 -4.87
C ASN A 293 -13.55 -15.00 -5.39
N GLN A 294 -12.52 -15.52 -4.73
CA GLN A 294 -11.83 -16.77 -5.08
C GLN A 294 -12.27 -17.96 -4.22
N ASP A 295 -13.47 -17.91 -3.67
CA ASP A 295 -14.06 -19.00 -2.87
C ASP A 295 -13.33 -19.32 -1.56
N THR A 296 -12.50 -18.43 -1.07
CA THR A 296 -11.92 -18.54 0.26
C THR A 296 -12.88 -18.00 1.33
N CYS A 297 -12.66 -18.36 2.60
CA CYS A 297 -13.58 -18.05 3.68
C CYS A 297 -13.04 -16.98 4.60
N ILE A 298 -13.76 -15.87 4.75
CA ILE A 298 -13.51 -14.86 5.78
C ILE A 298 -14.26 -15.27 7.04
N ASN A 299 -13.52 -15.57 8.10
CA ASN A 299 -14.08 -15.87 9.42
C ASN A 299 -13.23 -15.19 10.49
N LEU A 300 -13.78 -14.15 11.12
CA LEU A 300 -13.11 -13.41 12.17
C LEU A 300 -13.47 -13.96 13.55
N SER A 301 -12.51 -14.07 14.42
CA SER A 301 -12.67 -14.48 15.83
C SER A 301 -12.11 -13.40 16.76
N PRO A 302 -12.74 -13.18 17.95
CA PRO A 302 -12.25 -12.20 18.91
C PRO A 302 -10.93 -12.67 19.54
N LEU A 303 -9.98 -11.74 19.70
CA LEU A 303 -8.75 -11.90 20.46
C LEU A 303 -8.92 -11.48 21.91
N VAL A 304 -9.84 -10.56 22.17
CA VAL A 304 -10.06 -9.94 23.46
C VAL A 304 -11.16 -10.67 24.26
N ARG A 305 -11.11 -10.54 25.58
CA ARG A 305 -12.09 -11.08 26.50
C ARG A 305 -12.86 -9.95 27.20
N LYS A 306 -14.02 -10.27 27.76
CA LYS A 306 -14.80 -9.32 28.57
C LYS A 306 -13.95 -8.84 29.76
N GLY A 307 -13.89 -7.53 29.97
CA GLY A 307 -13.12 -6.87 31.03
C GLY A 307 -11.70 -6.49 30.66
N ASP A 308 -11.20 -6.87 29.48
CA ASP A 308 -9.86 -6.50 29.03
C ASP A 308 -9.78 -4.98 28.81
N LYS A 309 -8.67 -4.40 29.28
CA LYS A 309 -8.30 -3.01 28.98
C LYS A 309 -7.61 -2.97 27.64
N ILE A 310 -8.05 -2.09 26.76
CA ILE A 310 -7.52 -1.94 25.41
C ILE A 310 -6.90 -0.57 25.21
N VAL A 311 -5.93 -0.49 24.30
CA VAL A 311 -5.26 0.74 23.92
C VAL A 311 -5.50 1.03 22.43
N LYS A 312 -5.38 2.28 22.03
CA LYS A 312 -5.55 2.69 20.63
C LYS A 312 -4.61 1.89 19.71
N GLY A 313 -5.17 1.35 18.62
CA GLY A 313 -4.42 0.58 17.63
C GLY A 313 -4.24 -0.90 17.97
N GLN A 314 -4.72 -1.37 19.13
CA GLN A 314 -4.66 -2.78 19.49
C GLN A 314 -5.62 -3.60 18.61
N PRO A 315 -5.20 -4.76 18.05
CA PRO A 315 -6.08 -5.64 17.30
C PRO A 315 -7.09 -6.30 18.24
N LEU A 316 -8.37 -6.26 17.86
CA LEU A 316 -9.49 -6.86 18.59
C LEU A 316 -9.87 -8.23 18.07
N VAL A 317 -9.49 -8.54 16.82
CA VAL A 317 -9.89 -9.75 16.10
C VAL A 317 -8.71 -10.39 15.38
N GLN A 318 -8.86 -11.67 15.07
CA GLN A 318 -7.96 -12.45 14.21
C GLN A 318 -8.78 -13.31 13.24
N GLY A 319 -8.10 -13.91 12.29
CA GLY A 319 -8.67 -14.78 11.27
C GLY A 319 -8.44 -14.22 9.87
N TYR A 320 -8.83 -14.96 8.84
CA TYR A 320 -8.59 -14.64 7.44
C TYR A 320 -7.10 -14.29 7.17
N GLY A 321 -6.24 -15.29 7.44
CA GLY A 321 -4.80 -15.15 7.19
C GLY A 321 -4.08 -14.20 8.15
N THR A 322 -4.61 -14.00 9.35
CA THR A 322 -3.98 -13.22 10.41
C THR A 322 -4.02 -13.96 11.75
N ALA A 323 -2.93 -13.92 12.49
CA ALA A 323 -2.80 -14.46 13.85
C ALA A 323 -2.08 -13.44 14.72
N ASP A 324 -2.58 -13.20 15.93
CA ASP A 324 -2.01 -12.29 16.93
C ASP A 324 -1.65 -10.88 16.41
N GLY A 325 -2.39 -10.41 15.40
CA GLY A 325 -2.16 -9.11 14.78
C GLY A 325 -1.13 -9.11 13.65
N GLU A 326 -0.58 -10.26 13.27
CA GLU A 326 0.36 -10.43 12.18
C GLU A 326 -0.25 -11.22 11.03
N LEU A 327 0.30 -11.03 9.82
CA LEU A 327 -0.10 -11.80 8.65
C LEU A 327 0.42 -13.23 8.77
N ALA A 328 -0.49 -14.21 8.61
CA ALA A 328 -0.25 -15.64 8.73
C ALA A 328 -0.85 -16.38 7.52
N LEU A 329 -0.03 -16.58 6.50
CA LEU A 329 -0.41 -17.18 5.22
C LEU A 329 0.00 -18.65 5.14
#